data_aac8942e52145bf7ebbc1b0a4c4b2aa9
#
_entry.id   aac8942e52145bf7ebbc1b0a4c4b2aa9
#
_cell.length_a   1.000
_cell.length_b   1.000
_cell.length_c   1.000
_cell.angle_alpha   90.00
_cell.angle_beta   90.00
_cell.angle_gamma   90.00
#
_symmetry.space_group_name_H-M   'P 1'
#
loop_
_entity.id
_entity.type
_entity.pdbx_description
1 polymer ?
#
loop_
_entity_poly.entity_id
_entity_poly.type
_entity_poly.pdbx_seq_one_letter_code
_entity_poly.pdbx_strand_id
1 'polypeptide(L)'
;MREKLRDKSRILDIIAYSKNVIEFVKGSTYEKFVKDKLLFYAVMKNVEIVGEAAYMLSKDFKQEHAETPWDMVQGMRHVLVHDYARINSNRLWSTAVNDIPVICQQAENYLAQIDWEKWENE
;
A
#
# COMPACT_ATOMS: atom_id res chain seq x y z
N MET A 1 -13.63 -17.49 6.42
CA MET A 1 -13.81 -16.98 7.79
C MET A 1 -12.50 -16.56 8.45
N ARG A 2 -11.51 -17.42 8.50
CA ARG A 2 -10.18 -17.06 9.06
C ARG A 2 -9.55 -15.86 8.38
N GLU A 3 -9.71 -15.75 7.07
CA GLU A 3 -9.16 -14.65 6.30
C GLU A 3 -9.72 -13.31 6.74
N LYS A 4 -11.02 -13.24 7.00
CA LYS A 4 -11.69 -12.00 7.42
C LYS A 4 -11.22 -11.49 8.77
N LEU A 5 -10.80 -12.37 9.66
CA LEU A 5 -10.33 -11.99 11.00
C LEU A 5 -9.08 -11.12 10.96
N ARG A 6 -8.34 -11.16 9.87
CA ARG A 6 -7.10 -10.40 9.71
C ARG A 6 -7.27 -9.16 8.86
N ASP A 7 -8.43 -8.94 8.25
CA ASP A 7 -8.62 -7.83 7.32
C ASP A 7 -8.37 -6.48 7.99
N LYS A 8 -8.89 -6.28 9.19
CA LYS A 8 -8.64 -5.03 9.93
C LYS A 8 -7.14 -4.78 10.12
N SER A 9 -6.41 -5.81 10.52
CA SER A 9 -4.96 -5.72 10.72
C SER A 9 -4.23 -5.35 9.43
N ARG A 10 -4.65 -5.93 8.30
CA ARG A 10 -4.08 -5.60 6.99
C ARG A 10 -4.38 -4.15 6.60
N ILE A 11 -5.58 -3.67 6.87
CA ILE A 11 -5.92 -2.27 6.61
C ILE A 11 -5.07 -1.34 7.48
N LEU A 12 -4.86 -1.68 8.74
CA LEU A 12 -3.97 -0.91 9.61
C LEU A 12 -2.54 -0.87 9.08
N ASP A 13 -2.04 -1.98 8.54
CA ASP A 13 -0.72 -2.03 7.91
C ASP A 13 -0.65 -1.12 6.68
N ILE A 14 -1.67 -1.18 5.82
CA ILE A 14 -1.73 -0.32 4.64
C ILE A 14 -1.64 1.14 5.04
N ILE A 15 -2.38 1.54 6.07
CA ILE A 15 -2.36 2.92 6.58
C ILE A 15 -0.96 3.28 7.09
N ALA A 16 -0.41 2.45 7.95
CA ALA A 16 0.87 2.75 8.60
C ALA A 16 2.00 2.90 7.58
N TYR A 17 2.13 1.96 6.66
CA TYR A 17 3.23 1.97 5.69
C TYR A 17 3.00 2.98 4.57
N SER A 18 1.75 3.25 4.22
CA SER A 18 1.42 4.36 3.30
C SER A 18 1.81 5.71 3.91
N LYS A 19 1.54 5.91 5.19
CA LYS A 19 1.94 7.15 5.88
C LYS A 19 3.44 7.33 5.92
N ASN A 20 4.19 6.25 6.09
CA ASN A 20 5.65 6.30 6.00
C ASN A 20 6.10 6.82 4.63
N VAL A 21 5.52 6.29 3.56
CA VAL A 21 5.86 6.73 2.20
C VAL A 21 5.54 8.20 2.01
N ILE A 22 4.34 8.63 2.42
CA ILE A 22 3.92 10.03 2.31
C ILE A 22 4.89 10.95 3.03
N GLU A 23 5.29 10.58 4.25
CA GLU A 23 6.24 11.35 5.02
C GLU A 23 7.62 11.39 4.38
N PHE A 24 8.11 10.24 3.90
CA PHE A 24 9.45 10.14 3.30
C PHE A 24 9.60 11.01 2.05
N VAL A 25 8.57 11.08 1.20
CA VAL A 25 8.65 11.85 -0.05
C VAL A 25 8.25 13.32 0.14
N LYS A 26 7.70 13.68 1.28
CA LYS A 26 7.26 15.03 1.56
C LYS A 26 8.44 16.00 1.46
N GLY A 27 8.28 17.02 0.63
CA GLY A 27 9.34 18.00 0.44
C GLY A 27 10.51 17.53 -0.41
N SER A 28 10.46 16.32 -0.94
CA SER A 28 11.47 15.80 -1.84
C SER A 28 11.08 16.03 -3.31
N THR A 29 12.01 15.80 -4.19
CA THR A 29 11.80 15.85 -5.65
C THR A 29 12.25 14.53 -6.25
N TYR A 30 11.85 14.28 -7.50
CA TYR A 30 12.30 13.09 -8.19
C TYR A 30 13.83 13.03 -8.27
N GLU A 31 14.49 14.16 -8.56
CA GLU A 31 15.94 14.22 -8.66
C GLU A 31 16.63 13.86 -7.35
N LYS A 32 16.12 14.34 -6.23
CA LYS A 32 16.65 14.00 -4.90
C LYS A 32 16.41 12.54 -4.59
N PHE A 33 15.20 12.04 -4.92
CA PHE A 33 14.79 10.67 -4.65
C PHE A 33 15.74 9.67 -5.33
N VAL A 34 16.06 9.88 -6.61
CA VAL A 34 16.91 8.94 -7.34
C VAL A 34 18.38 8.99 -6.92
N LYS A 35 18.81 10.08 -6.29
CA LYS A 35 20.19 10.24 -5.81
C LYS A 35 20.38 9.80 -4.36
N ASP A 36 19.32 9.73 -3.61
CA ASP A 36 19.35 9.35 -2.18
C ASP A 36 18.98 7.87 -2.05
N LYS A 37 19.98 7.03 -1.95
CA LYS A 37 19.78 5.58 -1.85
C LYS A 37 18.96 5.19 -0.63
N LEU A 38 19.18 5.86 0.50
CA LEU A 38 18.44 5.57 1.72
C LEU A 38 16.96 5.86 1.52
N LEU A 39 16.64 7.03 0.98
CA LEU A 39 15.26 7.41 0.68
C LEU A 39 14.63 6.45 -0.35
N PHE A 40 15.37 6.15 -1.41
CA PHE A 40 14.90 5.25 -2.48
C PHE A 40 14.49 3.89 -1.92
N TYR A 41 15.38 3.25 -1.16
CA TYR A 41 15.10 1.93 -0.62
C TYR A 41 14.08 1.95 0.49
N ALA A 42 14.02 3.02 1.28
CA ALA A 42 12.97 3.17 2.30
C ALA A 42 11.58 3.26 1.66
N VAL A 43 11.43 4.07 0.62
CA VAL A 43 10.17 4.17 -0.13
C VAL A 43 9.82 2.83 -0.78
N MET A 44 10.78 2.22 -1.45
CA MET A 44 10.60 0.94 -2.12
C MET A 44 10.07 -0.13 -1.16
N LYS A 45 10.71 -0.26 0.00
CA LYS A 45 10.32 -1.28 0.98
C LYS A 45 8.92 -1.05 1.52
N ASN A 46 8.57 0.20 1.82
CA ASN A 46 7.25 0.52 2.36
C ASN A 46 6.15 0.33 1.30
N VAL A 47 6.41 0.67 0.04
CA VAL A 47 5.48 0.40 -1.06
C VAL A 47 5.27 -1.11 -1.22
N GLU A 48 6.34 -1.90 -1.14
CA GLU A 48 6.25 -3.36 -1.19
C GLU A 48 5.36 -3.90 -0.08
N ILE A 49 5.52 -3.39 1.15
CA ILE A 49 4.72 -3.83 2.30
C ILE A 49 3.24 -3.49 2.11
N VAL A 50 2.93 -2.30 1.57
CA VAL A 50 1.55 -1.94 1.24
C VAL A 50 0.95 -2.95 0.25
N GLY A 51 1.71 -3.30 -0.79
CA GLY A 51 1.28 -4.30 -1.77
C GLY A 51 1.05 -5.67 -1.15
N GLU A 52 1.95 -6.10 -0.26
CA GLU A 52 1.82 -7.37 0.44
C GLU A 52 0.59 -7.39 1.34
N ALA A 53 0.36 -6.33 2.11
CA ALA A 53 -0.82 -6.24 2.98
C ALA A 53 -2.11 -6.31 2.14
N ALA A 54 -2.16 -5.61 1.01
CA ALA A 54 -3.31 -5.68 0.10
C ALA A 54 -3.52 -7.08 -0.44
N TYR A 55 -2.44 -7.77 -0.81
CA TYR A 55 -2.52 -9.15 -1.27
C TYR A 55 -3.12 -10.07 -0.21
N MET A 56 -2.80 -9.83 1.06
CA MET A 56 -3.25 -10.67 2.18
C MET A 56 -4.69 -10.38 2.63
N LEU A 57 -5.33 -9.31 2.14
CA LEU A 57 -6.75 -9.07 2.41
C LEU A 57 -7.58 -10.22 1.85
N SER A 58 -8.68 -10.55 2.53
CA SER A 58 -9.57 -11.58 2.07
C SER A 58 -10.17 -11.22 0.70
N LYS A 59 -10.50 -12.24 -0.07
CA LYS A 59 -11.16 -12.08 -1.36
C LYS A 59 -12.49 -11.33 -1.21
N ASP A 60 -13.24 -11.68 -0.16
CA ASP A 60 -14.53 -11.04 0.12
C ASP A 60 -14.36 -9.53 0.37
N PHE A 61 -13.33 -9.15 1.12
CA PHE A 61 -13.08 -7.73 1.38
C PHE A 61 -12.82 -6.98 0.08
N LYS A 62 -11.96 -7.53 -0.77
CA LYS A 62 -11.62 -6.89 -2.04
C LYS A 62 -12.81 -6.79 -2.99
N GLN A 63 -13.69 -7.78 -2.98
CA GLN A 63 -14.90 -7.76 -3.79
C GLN A 63 -15.92 -6.73 -3.31
N GLU A 64 -16.08 -6.58 -2.00
CA GLU A 64 -17.03 -5.62 -1.45
C GLU A 64 -16.53 -4.18 -1.48
N HIS A 65 -15.24 -3.97 -1.62
CA HIS A 65 -14.62 -2.64 -1.63
C HIS A 65 -13.85 -2.40 -2.92
N ALA A 66 -14.51 -2.60 -4.03
CA ALA A 66 -13.91 -2.55 -5.37
C ALA A 66 -13.54 -1.13 -5.84
N GLU A 67 -13.90 -0.08 -5.08
CA GLU A 67 -13.46 1.28 -5.36
C GLU A 67 -11.96 1.46 -5.22
N THR A 68 -11.30 0.60 -4.46
CA THR A 68 -9.83 0.53 -4.45
C THR A 68 -9.38 -0.45 -5.52
N PRO A 69 -8.43 -0.05 -6.39
CA PRO A 69 -7.94 -0.93 -7.47
C PRO A 69 -6.98 -1.98 -6.91
N TRP A 70 -7.52 -3.02 -6.30
CA TRP A 70 -6.74 -4.01 -5.56
C TRP A 70 -5.71 -4.73 -6.41
N ASP A 71 -6.01 -4.98 -7.69
CA ASP A 71 -5.05 -5.64 -8.58
C ASP A 71 -3.78 -4.79 -8.75
N MET A 72 -3.95 -3.47 -8.91
CA MET A 72 -2.82 -2.55 -8.99
C MET A 72 -2.08 -2.47 -7.68
N VAL A 73 -2.80 -2.35 -6.55
CA VAL A 73 -2.19 -2.20 -5.23
C VAL A 73 -1.39 -3.44 -4.85
N GLN A 74 -1.99 -4.63 -4.98
CA GLN A 74 -1.27 -5.87 -4.65
C GLN A 74 -0.14 -6.17 -5.62
N GLY A 75 -0.24 -5.65 -6.85
CA GLY A 75 0.83 -5.77 -7.84
C GLY A 75 2.10 -5.01 -7.47
N MET A 76 2.01 -4.04 -6.57
CA MET A 76 3.18 -3.27 -6.11
C MET A 76 4.25 -4.17 -5.48
N ARG A 77 3.86 -5.30 -4.87
CA ARG A 77 4.81 -6.24 -4.28
C ARG A 77 5.67 -6.95 -5.32
N HIS A 78 5.14 -7.19 -6.52
CA HIS A 78 5.85 -7.95 -7.58
C HIS A 78 6.94 -7.14 -8.27
N VAL A 79 6.66 -5.89 -8.57
CA VAL A 79 7.59 -5.02 -9.30
C VAL A 79 8.90 -4.85 -8.53
N LEU A 80 8.83 -4.94 -7.21
CA LEU A 80 9.96 -4.65 -6.33
C LEU A 80 10.72 -5.91 -5.91
N VAL A 81 10.07 -7.08 -5.92
CA VAL A 81 10.69 -8.33 -5.46
C VAL A 81 11.46 -9.05 -6.57
N HIS A 82 11.00 -8.92 -7.82
CA HIS A 82 11.52 -9.73 -8.91
C HIS A 82 12.55 -9.04 -9.81
N ASP A 83 12.81 -7.75 -9.61
CA ASP A 83 13.65 -7.03 -10.56
C ASP A 83 14.48 -5.92 -9.91
N TYR A 84 15.29 -6.29 -8.92
CA TYR A 84 16.14 -5.33 -8.20
C TYR A 84 17.07 -4.53 -9.11
N ALA A 85 17.51 -5.13 -10.21
CA ALA A 85 18.44 -4.48 -11.13
C ALA A 85 17.74 -3.49 -12.07
N ARG A 86 16.43 -3.52 -12.14
CA ARG A 86 15.64 -2.78 -13.13
C ARG A 86 14.46 -2.03 -12.54
N ILE A 87 14.52 -1.67 -11.26
CA ILE A 87 13.44 -0.89 -10.66
C ILE A 87 13.29 0.40 -11.42
N ASN A 88 12.10 0.61 -11.98
CA ASN A 88 11.79 1.83 -12.69
C ASN A 88 11.56 2.96 -11.68
N SER A 89 12.55 3.82 -11.53
CA SER A 89 12.53 4.93 -10.56
C SER A 89 11.35 5.87 -10.78
N ASN A 90 11.02 6.16 -12.03
CA ASN A 90 9.88 7.01 -12.37
C ASN A 90 8.58 6.40 -11.88
N ARG A 91 8.41 5.11 -12.10
CA ARG A 91 7.20 4.39 -11.69
C ARG A 91 7.08 4.34 -10.17
N LEU A 92 8.19 4.05 -9.49
CA LEU A 92 8.19 4.01 -8.02
C LEU A 92 7.86 5.39 -7.45
N TRP A 93 8.46 6.45 -7.99
CA TRP A 93 8.17 7.81 -7.56
C TRP A 93 6.70 8.18 -7.80
N SER A 94 6.20 7.90 -9.00
CA SER A 94 4.80 8.17 -9.34
C SER A 94 3.83 7.42 -8.41
N THR A 95 4.11 6.16 -8.13
CA THR A 95 3.33 5.36 -7.18
C THR A 95 3.34 6.01 -5.80
N ALA A 96 4.52 6.41 -5.33
CA ALA A 96 4.67 7.00 -3.99
C ALA A 96 3.93 8.33 -3.84
N VAL A 97 3.99 9.20 -4.84
CA VAL A 97 3.42 10.56 -4.72
C VAL A 97 1.98 10.65 -5.20
N ASN A 98 1.53 9.79 -6.09
CA ASN A 98 0.18 9.85 -6.65
C ASN A 98 -0.75 8.75 -6.13
N ASP A 99 -0.30 7.50 -6.12
CA ASP A 99 -1.19 6.38 -5.79
C ASP A 99 -1.28 6.13 -4.29
N ILE A 100 -0.18 6.17 -3.59
CA ILE A 100 -0.15 5.87 -2.14
C ILE A 100 -1.05 6.81 -1.32
N PRO A 101 -1.07 8.13 -1.56
CA PRO A 101 -1.99 9.00 -0.80
C PRO A 101 -3.46 8.64 -0.98
N VAL A 102 -3.87 8.24 -2.19
CA VAL A 102 -5.25 7.83 -2.46
C VAL A 102 -5.56 6.51 -1.74
N ILE A 103 -4.66 5.54 -1.84
CA ILE A 103 -4.82 4.25 -1.17
C ILE A 103 -4.91 4.44 0.34
N CYS A 104 -4.06 5.29 0.90
CA CYS A 104 -4.06 5.60 2.33
C CYS A 104 -5.42 6.17 2.76
N GLN A 105 -5.95 7.12 2.02
CA GLN A 105 -7.24 7.73 2.33
C GLN A 105 -8.36 6.70 2.26
N GLN A 106 -8.37 5.85 1.26
CA GLN A 106 -9.37 4.79 1.13
C GLN A 106 -9.28 3.82 2.31
N ALA A 107 -8.06 3.43 2.68
CA ALA A 107 -7.86 2.54 3.83
C ALA A 107 -8.35 3.17 5.14
N GLU A 108 -8.09 4.45 5.34
CA GLU A 108 -8.58 5.18 6.52
C GLU A 108 -10.10 5.22 6.55
N ASN A 109 -10.74 5.41 5.38
CA ASN A 109 -12.20 5.37 5.28
C ASN A 109 -12.74 3.99 5.65
N TYR A 110 -12.13 2.92 5.17
CA TYR A 110 -12.54 1.56 5.53
C TYR A 110 -12.40 1.33 7.03
N LEU A 111 -11.29 1.76 7.61
CA LEU A 111 -11.07 1.60 9.05
C LEU A 111 -12.18 2.26 9.86
N ALA A 112 -12.59 3.47 9.45
CA ALA A 112 -13.58 4.27 10.18
C ALA A 112 -15.02 3.82 9.95
N GLN A 113 -15.35 3.30 8.77
CA GLN A 113 -16.72 3.06 8.36
C GLN A 113 -17.20 1.63 8.56
N ILE A 114 -16.30 0.66 8.55
CA ILE A 114 -16.66 -0.75 8.65
C ILE A 114 -16.92 -1.12 10.12
N ASP A 115 -18.01 -1.80 10.36
CA ASP A 115 -18.25 -2.48 11.63
C ASP A 115 -17.45 -3.79 11.61
N TRP A 116 -16.25 -3.75 12.18
CA TRP A 116 -15.30 -4.85 12.11
C TRP A 116 -15.76 -6.09 12.85
N GLU A 117 -16.46 -5.92 13.96
CA GLU A 117 -17.02 -7.06 14.69
C GLU A 117 -18.01 -7.82 13.82
N LYS A 118 -18.90 -7.09 13.16
CA LYS A 118 -19.88 -7.68 12.23
C LYS A 118 -19.18 -8.31 11.03
N TRP A 119 -18.19 -7.63 10.48
CA TRP A 119 -17.41 -8.12 9.33
C TRP A 119 -16.77 -9.48 9.64
N GLU A 120 -16.13 -9.59 10.80
CA GLU A 120 -15.41 -10.80 11.20
C GLU A 120 -16.34 -11.98 11.44
N ASN A 121 -17.59 -11.72 11.76
CA ASN A 121 -18.57 -12.75 12.11
C ASN A 121 -19.55 -13.10 10.97
N GLU A 122 -19.41 -12.50 9.83
CA GLU A 122 -20.26 -12.79 8.67
C GLU A 122 -19.88 -14.06 7.92
#